data_5361ddf153bb5c3d0ff6b2be76716955
#
_entry.id   5361ddf153bb5c3d0ff6b2be76716955
#
_cell.length_a   1.000
_cell.length_b   1.000
_cell.length_c   1.000
_cell.angle_alpha   90.00
_cell.angle_beta   90.00
_cell.angle_gamma   90.00
#
_symmetry.space_group_name_H-M   'P 1'
#
loop_
_entity.id
_entity.type
_entity.pdbx_description
1 polymer ?
#
loop_
_entity_poly.entity_id
_entity_poly.type
_entity_poly.pdbx_seq_one_letter_code
_entity_poly.pdbx_strand_id
1 'polypeptide(L)'
;MWINELFGGKKPVIGMVHLDALPGSIRYDEQNGLDGVISHAEEDFNNLVEGGIDGVIFCNEWDKPYSKDVGKEVVASMTAIIHKLTANKASVPFGVDILWDTKAALAVALSTNATFVRGVVCGVYCGDLGIYSPDVEQVMRYRHAIGADNVKVLTNLMPEFSSSLDGRPLELVAQSVVRSSLVDGVCVSGVMAGKAAPYQQLKHIKAVLENFPVLANTGVTFDTVDEILAVADACIVATCIKVDGQPENRIESARVKKLMRRLESK
;
A
#
# COMPACT_ATOMS: atom_id res chain seq x y z
N MET A 1 19.70 0.83 1.47
CA MET A 1 18.27 0.68 1.91
C MET A 1 17.66 -0.42 1.05
N TRP A 2 16.87 -1.31 1.63
CA TRP A 2 16.21 -2.40 0.89
C TRP A 2 15.43 -1.93 -0.35
N ILE A 3 14.80 -0.74 -0.28
CA ILE A 3 14.08 -0.16 -1.40
C ILE A 3 15.01 0.11 -2.60
N ASN A 4 16.23 0.56 -2.36
CA ASN A 4 17.21 0.78 -3.42
C ASN A 4 17.69 -0.55 -4.03
N GLU A 5 17.82 -1.59 -3.23
CA GLU A 5 18.21 -2.92 -3.69
C GLU A 5 17.10 -3.55 -4.53
N LEU A 6 15.84 -3.44 -4.07
CA LEU A 6 14.68 -3.99 -4.76
C LEU A 6 14.38 -3.29 -6.09
N PHE A 7 14.58 -1.96 -6.15
CA PHE A 7 14.21 -1.14 -7.31
C PHE A 7 15.41 -0.58 -8.10
N GLY A 8 16.59 -1.19 -7.94
CA GLY A 8 17.77 -0.85 -8.73
C GLY A 8 18.29 0.58 -8.54
N GLY A 9 18.16 1.13 -7.32
CA GLY A 9 18.60 2.48 -6.98
C GLY A 9 17.65 3.61 -7.36
N LYS A 10 16.53 3.30 -8.00
CA LYS A 10 15.48 4.27 -8.33
C LYS A 10 14.63 4.61 -7.12
N LYS A 11 13.96 5.76 -7.15
CA LYS A 11 12.85 6.11 -6.27
C LYS A 11 11.56 5.62 -6.93
N PRO A 12 11.01 4.45 -6.54
CA PRO A 12 9.94 3.82 -7.30
C PRO A 12 8.60 4.54 -7.17
N VAL A 13 7.83 4.46 -8.23
CA VAL A 13 6.40 4.72 -8.25
C VAL A 13 5.68 3.38 -8.17
N ILE A 14 4.88 3.18 -7.13
CA ILE A 14 4.18 1.94 -6.85
C ILE A 14 2.69 2.13 -7.14
N GLY A 15 2.13 1.35 -8.06
CA GLY A 15 0.71 1.40 -8.43
C GLY A 15 -0.15 0.49 -7.54
N MET A 16 -1.37 0.95 -7.20
CA MET A 16 -2.32 0.13 -6.44
C MET A 16 -3.26 -0.61 -7.39
N VAL A 17 -3.38 -1.92 -7.24
CA VAL A 17 -4.49 -2.72 -7.77
C VAL A 17 -5.53 -2.83 -6.67
N HIS A 18 -6.64 -2.11 -6.82
CA HIS A 18 -7.79 -2.15 -5.93
C HIS A 18 -8.71 -3.30 -6.33
N LEU A 19 -8.69 -4.39 -5.58
CA LEU A 19 -9.56 -5.53 -5.84
C LEU A 19 -11.02 -5.14 -5.61
N ASP A 20 -11.91 -5.63 -6.45
CA ASP A 20 -13.34 -5.57 -6.20
C ASP A 20 -13.67 -6.33 -4.91
N ALA A 21 -14.88 -6.12 -4.38
CA ALA A 21 -15.31 -6.76 -3.15
C ALA A 21 -15.14 -8.28 -3.21
N LEU A 22 -14.54 -8.84 -2.18
CA LEU A 22 -14.20 -10.26 -2.08
C LEU A 22 -15.36 -11.08 -1.45
N PRO A 23 -15.35 -12.42 -1.59
CA PRO A 23 -16.29 -13.29 -0.89
C PRO A 23 -16.35 -12.95 0.61
N GLY A 24 -17.56 -12.87 1.16
CA GLY A 24 -17.83 -12.44 2.53
C GLY A 24 -18.10 -10.93 2.69
N SER A 25 -17.71 -10.11 1.71
CA SER A 25 -18.09 -8.69 1.69
C SER A 25 -19.57 -8.50 1.32
N ILE A 26 -20.21 -7.47 1.92
CA ILE A 26 -21.61 -7.11 1.60
C ILE A 26 -21.77 -6.72 0.12
N ARG A 27 -20.71 -6.25 -0.51
CA ARG A 27 -20.69 -5.79 -1.91
C ARG A 27 -20.19 -6.83 -2.89
N TYR A 28 -19.94 -8.07 -2.42
CA TYR A 28 -19.48 -9.13 -3.32
C TYR A 28 -20.50 -9.42 -4.42
N ASP A 29 -20.05 -9.43 -5.65
CA ASP A 29 -20.88 -9.80 -6.82
C ASP A 29 -20.90 -11.31 -6.98
N GLU A 30 -21.93 -11.96 -6.41
CA GLU A 30 -22.09 -13.41 -6.50
C GLU A 30 -22.32 -13.89 -7.94
N GLN A 31 -22.85 -13.04 -8.83
CA GLN A 31 -23.15 -13.42 -10.21
C GLN A 31 -21.86 -13.61 -11.03
N ASN A 32 -20.93 -12.67 -10.94
CA ASN A 32 -19.65 -12.75 -11.62
C ASN A 32 -18.60 -13.52 -10.81
N GLY A 33 -18.85 -13.72 -9.54
CA GLY A 33 -18.04 -14.53 -8.65
C GLY A 33 -16.57 -14.08 -8.57
N LEU A 34 -15.72 -14.97 -8.11
CA LEU A 34 -14.28 -14.69 -7.98
C LEU A 34 -13.61 -14.48 -9.35
N ASP A 35 -14.11 -15.12 -10.41
CA ASP A 35 -13.58 -14.94 -11.75
C ASP A 35 -13.76 -13.51 -12.28
N GLY A 36 -14.86 -12.83 -11.91
CA GLY A 36 -15.06 -11.41 -12.20
C GLY A 36 -14.02 -10.54 -11.50
N VAL A 37 -13.78 -10.76 -10.21
CA VAL A 37 -12.75 -10.05 -9.46
C VAL A 37 -11.36 -10.26 -10.08
N ILE A 38 -11.03 -11.50 -10.45
CA ILE A 38 -9.76 -11.84 -11.10
C ILE A 38 -9.61 -11.10 -12.43
N SER A 39 -10.66 -11.09 -13.27
CA SER A 39 -10.62 -10.45 -14.58
C SER A 39 -10.32 -8.96 -14.47
N HIS A 40 -11.00 -8.27 -13.56
CA HIS A 40 -10.77 -6.85 -13.32
C HIS A 40 -9.39 -6.56 -12.71
N ALA A 41 -8.94 -7.39 -11.78
CA ALA A 41 -7.61 -7.27 -11.19
C ALA A 41 -6.50 -7.53 -12.23
N GLU A 42 -6.72 -8.46 -13.16
CA GLU A 42 -5.80 -8.77 -14.26
C GLU A 42 -5.69 -7.58 -15.24
N GLU A 43 -6.81 -6.96 -15.57
CA GLU A 43 -6.84 -5.76 -16.41
C GLU A 43 -6.03 -4.62 -15.77
N ASP A 44 -6.31 -4.30 -14.51
CA ASP A 44 -5.60 -3.25 -13.76
C ASP A 44 -4.11 -3.56 -13.62
N PHE A 45 -3.73 -4.80 -13.30
CA PHE A 45 -2.34 -5.22 -13.19
C PHE A 45 -1.59 -5.12 -14.53
N ASN A 46 -2.21 -5.61 -15.62
CA ASN A 46 -1.61 -5.53 -16.95
C ASN A 46 -1.43 -4.06 -17.40
N ASN A 47 -2.42 -3.19 -17.14
CA ASN A 47 -2.34 -1.77 -17.45
C ASN A 47 -1.22 -1.04 -16.69
N LEU A 48 -0.96 -1.43 -15.43
CA LEU A 48 0.18 -0.94 -14.64
C LEU A 48 1.51 -1.36 -15.26
N VAL A 49 1.67 -2.66 -15.53
CA VAL A 49 2.91 -3.23 -16.07
C VAL A 49 3.19 -2.66 -17.48
N GLU A 50 2.19 -2.62 -18.35
CA GLU A 50 2.30 -2.02 -19.70
C GLU A 50 2.64 -0.52 -19.63
N GLY A 51 2.14 0.16 -18.59
CA GLY A 51 2.43 1.56 -18.31
C GLY A 51 3.85 1.83 -17.84
N GLY A 52 4.60 0.79 -17.45
CA GLY A 52 5.99 0.89 -16.97
C GLY A 52 6.10 1.23 -15.49
N ILE A 53 5.09 0.87 -14.67
CA ILE A 53 5.15 1.08 -13.21
C ILE A 53 6.33 0.32 -12.60
N ASP A 54 6.95 0.88 -11.55
CA ASP A 54 8.12 0.24 -10.92
C ASP A 54 7.73 -0.89 -9.96
N GLY A 55 6.55 -0.83 -9.34
CA GLY A 55 6.05 -1.84 -8.41
C GLY A 55 4.54 -1.78 -8.26
N VAL A 56 3.95 -2.80 -7.64
CA VAL A 56 2.50 -2.93 -7.46
C VAL A 56 2.14 -3.29 -6.02
N ILE A 57 1.01 -2.81 -5.51
CA ILE A 57 0.37 -3.29 -4.28
C ILE A 57 -1.03 -3.77 -4.61
N PHE A 58 -1.36 -5.00 -4.22
CA PHE A 58 -2.73 -5.52 -4.26
C PHE A 58 -3.44 -5.21 -2.95
N CYS A 59 -4.62 -4.60 -3.04
CA CYS A 59 -5.38 -4.13 -1.88
C CYS A 59 -6.85 -4.53 -1.98
N ASN A 60 -7.46 -4.96 -0.87
CA ASN A 60 -8.89 -5.27 -0.77
C ASN A 60 -9.76 -4.01 -0.58
N GLU A 61 -9.54 -2.97 -1.39
CA GLU A 61 -10.14 -1.63 -1.27
C GLU A 61 -11.67 -1.63 -1.23
N TRP A 62 -12.33 -2.57 -1.89
CA TRP A 62 -13.78 -2.54 -2.02
C TRP A 62 -14.52 -3.44 -1.01
N ASP A 63 -13.81 -4.05 -0.06
CA ASP A 63 -14.39 -4.82 1.06
C ASP A 63 -15.01 -3.92 2.14
N LYS A 64 -15.82 -2.96 1.71
CA LYS A 64 -16.46 -2.00 2.62
C LYS A 64 -17.77 -2.54 3.22
N PRO A 65 -17.99 -2.35 4.54
CA PRO A 65 -17.11 -1.75 5.55
C PRO A 65 -15.92 -2.66 5.90
N TYR A 66 -14.76 -2.04 6.17
CA TYR A 66 -13.53 -2.78 6.43
C TYR A 66 -13.55 -3.53 7.76
N SER A 67 -12.80 -4.64 7.83
CA SER A 67 -12.59 -5.43 9.04
C SER A 67 -11.17 -5.23 9.59
N LYS A 68 -11.03 -5.24 10.92
CA LYS A 68 -9.72 -5.25 11.60
C LYS A 68 -9.17 -6.67 11.79
N ASP A 69 -9.97 -7.67 11.50
CA ASP A 69 -9.67 -9.09 11.55
C ASP A 69 -10.48 -9.73 10.42
N VAL A 70 -9.87 -9.91 9.27
CA VAL A 70 -10.54 -10.41 8.07
C VAL A 70 -10.77 -11.92 8.17
N GLY A 71 -11.83 -12.39 7.53
CA GLY A 71 -12.15 -13.80 7.46
C GLY A 71 -11.14 -14.60 6.60
N LYS A 72 -11.20 -15.91 6.75
CA LYS A 72 -10.34 -16.83 5.97
C LYS A 72 -10.63 -16.76 4.48
N GLU A 73 -11.86 -16.41 4.10
CA GLU A 73 -12.31 -16.20 2.73
C GLU A 73 -11.55 -15.05 2.04
N VAL A 74 -11.26 -13.96 2.75
CA VAL A 74 -10.47 -12.83 2.22
C VAL A 74 -9.02 -13.28 1.96
N VAL A 75 -8.39 -13.94 2.95
CA VAL A 75 -7.01 -14.45 2.84
C VAL A 75 -6.90 -15.45 1.67
N ALA A 76 -7.83 -16.40 1.58
CA ALA A 76 -7.86 -17.41 0.51
C ALA A 76 -8.05 -16.77 -0.86
N SER A 77 -9.02 -15.85 -1.00
CA SER A 77 -9.32 -15.17 -2.26
C SER A 77 -8.15 -14.30 -2.73
N MET A 78 -7.60 -13.46 -1.86
CA MET A 78 -6.44 -12.64 -2.21
C MET A 78 -5.23 -13.48 -2.60
N THR A 79 -4.96 -14.58 -1.88
CA THR A 79 -3.87 -15.49 -2.24
C THR A 79 -4.08 -16.08 -3.64
N ALA A 80 -5.29 -16.57 -3.94
CA ALA A 80 -5.62 -17.16 -5.24
C ALA A 80 -5.50 -16.13 -6.38
N ILE A 81 -6.05 -14.93 -6.18
CA ILE A 81 -5.99 -13.83 -7.15
C ILE A 81 -4.53 -13.45 -7.43
N ILE A 82 -3.77 -13.10 -6.40
CA ILE A 82 -2.41 -12.60 -6.54
C ILE A 82 -1.51 -13.68 -7.16
N HIS A 83 -1.62 -14.93 -6.70
CA HIS A 83 -0.85 -16.03 -7.26
C HIS A 83 -1.16 -16.23 -8.77
N LYS A 84 -2.43 -16.18 -9.16
CA LYS A 84 -2.83 -16.31 -10.57
C LYS A 84 -2.24 -15.20 -11.44
N LEU A 85 -2.20 -13.97 -10.93
CA LEU A 85 -1.71 -12.81 -11.67
C LEU A 85 -0.18 -12.74 -11.75
N THR A 86 0.54 -13.22 -10.72
CA THR A 86 1.98 -13.01 -10.59
C THR A 86 2.83 -14.24 -10.94
N ALA A 87 2.29 -15.46 -10.87
CA ALA A 87 3.05 -16.71 -11.03
C ALA A 87 3.84 -16.83 -12.35
N ASN A 88 3.34 -16.22 -13.43
CA ASN A 88 3.96 -16.27 -14.76
C ASN A 88 4.33 -14.88 -15.32
N LYS A 89 4.11 -13.80 -14.57
CA LYS A 89 4.14 -12.43 -15.08
C LYS A 89 4.92 -11.45 -14.20
N ALA A 90 5.51 -11.90 -13.10
CA ALA A 90 6.16 -10.98 -12.14
C ALA A 90 7.41 -10.33 -12.75
N SER A 91 7.18 -9.35 -13.63
CA SER A 91 8.22 -8.46 -14.15
C SER A 91 8.51 -7.29 -13.20
N VAL A 92 7.67 -7.07 -12.19
CA VAL A 92 7.80 -5.97 -11.22
C VAL A 92 7.63 -6.48 -9.79
N PRO A 93 8.37 -5.92 -8.81
CA PRO A 93 8.15 -6.21 -7.40
C PRO A 93 6.72 -5.89 -6.97
N PHE A 94 6.15 -6.71 -6.10
CA PHE A 94 4.81 -6.45 -5.62
C PHE A 94 4.68 -6.65 -4.11
N GLY A 95 3.69 -5.99 -3.54
CA GLY A 95 3.30 -6.03 -2.14
C GLY A 95 1.82 -6.33 -1.96
N VAL A 96 1.44 -6.52 -0.71
CA VAL A 96 0.06 -6.80 -0.28
C VAL A 96 -0.37 -5.79 0.78
N ASP A 97 -1.61 -5.33 0.66
CA ASP A 97 -2.29 -4.53 1.66
C ASP A 97 -3.67 -5.13 1.92
N ILE A 98 -3.87 -5.69 3.11
CA ILE A 98 -5.20 -6.03 3.60
C ILE A 98 -5.57 -4.97 4.62
N LEU A 99 -6.51 -4.12 4.24
CA LEU A 99 -6.90 -2.95 5.01
C LEU A 99 -7.29 -3.35 6.43
N TRP A 100 -6.57 -2.77 7.38
CA TRP A 100 -6.62 -2.90 8.82
C TRP A 100 -6.17 -4.25 9.39
N ASP A 101 -5.77 -5.25 8.56
CA ASP A 101 -5.25 -6.54 9.04
C ASP A 101 -3.87 -6.89 8.45
N THR A 102 -2.83 -6.38 9.08
CA THR A 102 -1.45 -6.64 8.63
C THR A 102 -1.02 -8.09 8.81
N LYS A 103 -1.59 -8.86 9.76
CA LYS A 103 -1.25 -10.29 9.90
C LYS A 103 -1.77 -11.08 8.71
N ALA A 104 -3.00 -10.82 8.29
CA ALA A 104 -3.56 -11.40 7.07
C ALA A 104 -2.72 -11.02 5.84
N ALA A 105 -2.32 -9.75 5.72
CA ALA A 105 -1.44 -9.29 4.63
C ALA A 105 -0.10 -10.04 4.61
N LEU A 106 0.53 -10.29 5.77
CA LEU A 106 1.77 -11.07 5.88
C LEU A 106 1.58 -12.53 5.44
N ALA A 107 0.46 -13.16 5.81
CA ALA A 107 0.16 -14.53 5.40
C ALA A 107 -0.01 -14.65 3.87
N VAL A 108 -0.74 -13.70 3.26
CA VAL A 108 -0.91 -13.63 1.80
C VAL A 108 0.43 -13.33 1.12
N ALA A 109 1.21 -12.38 1.64
CA ALA A 109 2.51 -12.02 1.09
C ALA A 109 3.48 -13.19 1.05
N LEU A 110 3.59 -13.95 2.15
CA LEU A 110 4.40 -15.16 2.22
C LEU A 110 3.95 -16.19 1.17
N SER A 111 2.63 -16.44 1.08
CA SER A 111 2.06 -17.45 0.20
C SER A 111 2.17 -17.12 -1.29
N THR A 112 2.36 -15.84 -1.63
CA THR A 112 2.43 -15.34 -3.01
C THR A 112 3.82 -14.88 -3.43
N ASN A 113 4.81 -14.94 -2.53
CA ASN A 113 6.16 -14.39 -2.70
C ASN A 113 6.17 -12.85 -2.89
N ALA A 114 5.21 -12.14 -2.30
CA ALA A 114 5.25 -10.68 -2.26
C ALA A 114 6.46 -10.21 -1.43
N THR A 115 7.06 -9.12 -1.84
CA THR A 115 8.30 -8.61 -1.23
C THR A 115 8.07 -7.69 -0.03
N PHE A 116 6.87 -7.12 0.07
CA PHE A 116 6.51 -6.21 1.16
C PHE A 116 5.00 -6.23 1.45
N VAL A 117 4.66 -5.76 2.63
CA VAL A 117 3.28 -5.45 3.00
C VAL A 117 3.18 -3.98 3.42
N ARG A 118 2.02 -3.39 3.21
CA ARG A 118 1.64 -2.09 3.78
C ARG A 118 0.51 -2.29 4.78
N GLY A 119 0.50 -1.53 5.86
CA GLY A 119 -0.58 -1.61 6.83
C GLY A 119 -0.43 -0.56 7.93
N VAL A 120 -1.20 -0.71 8.99
CA VAL A 120 -1.10 0.10 10.21
C VAL A 120 -0.73 -0.85 11.34
N VAL A 121 0.54 -0.82 11.77
CA VAL A 121 1.06 -1.82 12.73
C VAL A 121 1.29 -1.27 14.13
N CYS A 122 1.22 0.04 14.31
CA CYS A 122 1.45 0.70 15.61
C CYS A 122 0.62 1.99 15.71
N GLY A 123 0.50 2.50 16.93
CA GLY A 123 -0.26 3.71 17.23
C GLY A 123 -1.64 3.43 17.79
N VAL A 124 -2.36 4.50 18.14
CA VAL A 124 -3.75 4.44 18.60
C VAL A 124 -4.54 5.51 17.86
N TYR A 125 -5.60 5.10 17.18
CA TYR A 125 -6.38 5.95 16.29
C TYR A 125 -7.86 5.89 16.62
N CYS A 126 -8.57 6.97 16.38
CA CYS A 126 -10.02 7.05 16.44
C CYS A 126 -10.55 7.55 15.10
N GLY A 127 -11.47 6.84 14.49
CA GLY A 127 -12.02 7.16 13.18
C GLY A 127 -13.29 6.37 12.86
N ASP A 128 -13.58 6.18 11.58
CA ASP A 128 -14.82 5.55 11.10
C ASP A 128 -14.97 4.10 11.59
N LEU A 129 -13.86 3.41 11.84
CA LEU A 129 -13.84 2.05 12.42
C LEU A 129 -13.84 2.02 13.96
N GLY A 130 -14.13 3.17 14.61
CA GLY A 130 -13.99 3.32 16.05
C GLY A 130 -12.53 3.43 16.47
N ILE A 131 -12.21 2.93 17.66
CA ILE A 131 -10.83 2.90 18.16
C ILE A 131 -10.07 1.74 17.49
N TYR A 132 -8.90 2.06 16.93
CA TYR A 132 -7.97 1.10 16.38
C TYR A 132 -6.60 1.24 17.05
N SER A 133 -6.16 0.16 17.67
CA SER A 133 -4.86 0.07 18.36
C SER A 133 -4.22 -1.25 17.98
N PRO A 134 -3.46 -1.29 16.86
CA PRO A 134 -2.77 -2.52 16.47
C PRO A 134 -1.68 -2.86 17.48
N ASP A 135 -1.47 -4.15 17.67
CA ASP A 135 -0.42 -4.68 18.52
C ASP A 135 0.80 -5.04 17.66
N VAL A 136 1.76 -4.13 17.64
CA VAL A 136 2.98 -4.30 16.82
C VAL A 136 3.79 -5.52 17.25
N GLU A 137 3.80 -5.85 18.54
CA GLU A 137 4.50 -7.04 19.03
C GLU A 137 3.90 -8.30 18.43
N GLN A 138 2.57 -8.44 18.45
CA GLN A 138 1.90 -9.58 17.84
C GLN A 138 2.12 -9.66 16.33
N VAL A 139 2.10 -8.53 15.62
CA VAL A 139 2.37 -8.50 14.17
C VAL A 139 3.78 -8.99 13.86
N MET A 140 4.79 -8.49 14.57
CA MET A 140 6.18 -8.85 14.30
C MET A 140 6.51 -10.27 14.77
N ARG A 141 5.95 -10.75 15.87
CA ARG A 141 6.06 -12.16 16.28
C ARG A 141 5.39 -13.10 15.28
N TYR A 142 4.23 -12.72 14.78
CA TYR A 142 3.54 -13.49 13.73
C TYR A 142 4.38 -13.56 12.45
N ARG A 143 4.92 -12.42 11.98
CA ARG A 143 5.86 -12.38 10.85
C ARG A 143 6.99 -13.41 10.99
N HIS A 144 7.64 -13.42 12.14
CA HIS A 144 8.72 -14.36 12.43
C HIS A 144 8.23 -15.81 12.51
N ALA A 145 7.14 -16.05 13.23
CA ALA A 145 6.61 -17.39 13.45
C ALA A 145 6.18 -18.11 12.16
N ILE A 146 5.71 -17.36 11.14
CA ILE A 146 5.36 -17.94 9.83
C ILE A 146 6.55 -18.00 8.84
N GLY A 147 7.74 -17.54 9.23
CA GLY A 147 8.91 -17.50 8.36
C GLY A 147 8.90 -16.38 7.32
N ALA A 148 8.17 -15.28 7.56
CA ALA A 148 8.04 -14.13 6.66
C ALA A 148 9.06 -13.01 6.95
N ASP A 149 10.21 -13.29 7.56
CA ASP A 149 11.22 -12.29 7.93
C ASP A 149 11.76 -11.50 6.72
N ASN A 150 11.73 -12.10 5.55
CA ASN A 150 12.13 -11.45 4.29
C ASN A 150 11.08 -10.47 3.74
N VAL A 151 9.81 -10.57 4.15
CA VAL A 151 8.74 -9.66 3.73
C VAL A 151 8.90 -8.34 4.47
N LYS A 152 9.08 -7.24 3.75
CA LYS A 152 9.25 -5.91 4.33
C LYS A 152 7.92 -5.36 4.82
N VAL A 153 7.92 -4.71 5.99
CA VAL A 153 6.72 -4.14 6.59
C VAL A 153 6.77 -2.62 6.50
N LEU A 154 5.84 -2.05 5.72
CA LEU A 154 5.60 -0.61 5.63
C LEU A 154 4.42 -0.24 6.54
N THR A 155 4.61 0.76 7.39
CA THR A 155 3.52 1.22 8.27
C THR A 155 3.07 2.63 7.95
N ASN A 156 1.75 2.84 7.88
CA ASN A 156 1.18 4.17 7.85
C ASN A 156 1.37 4.83 9.23
N LEU A 157 2.00 6.01 9.26
CA LEU A 157 2.16 6.79 10.49
C LEU A 157 0.85 7.44 10.93
N MET A 158 -0.02 7.74 9.97
CA MET A 158 -1.35 8.29 10.21
C MET A 158 -2.28 7.71 9.12
N PRO A 159 -3.12 6.74 9.45
CA PRO A 159 -4.05 6.19 8.48
C PRO A 159 -5.16 7.17 8.13
N GLU A 160 -5.65 7.09 6.90
CA GLU A 160 -6.75 7.90 6.40
C GLU A 160 -8.03 7.65 7.22
N PHE A 161 -8.97 8.59 7.18
CA PHE A 161 -10.28 8.53 7.86
C PHE A 161 -10.18 8.36 9.38
N SER A 162 -9.06 8.79 9.97
CA SER A 162 -8.82 8.69 11.40
C SER A 162 -7.96 9.83 11.94
N SER A 163 -7.97 9.97 13.25
CA SER A 163 -7.08 10.87 13.98
C SER A 163 -6.28 10.07 15.00
N SER A 164 -4.99 10.39 15.15
CA SER A 164 -4.17 9.82 16.21
C SER A 164 -4.64 10.31 17.57
N LEU A 165 -4.71 9.40 18.53
CA LEU A 165 -4.90 9.73 19.95
C LEU A 165 -3.55 9.97 20.67
N ASP A 166 -2.44 9.82 19.94
CA ASP A 166 -1.11 10.17 20.42
C ASP A 166 -0.90 11.67 20.30
N GLY A 167 -0.71 12.35 21.40
CA GLY A 167 -0.51 13.81 21.44
C GLY A 167 0.90 14.27 21.04
N ARG A 168 1.80 13.35 20.68
CA ARG A 168 3.15 13.71 20.23
C ARG A 168 3.16 14.28 18.82
N PRO A 169 4.07 15.23 18.48
CA PRO A 169 4.32 15.60 17.10
C PRO A 169 4.65 14.38 16.22
N LEU A 170 4.18 14.36 14.97
CA LEU A 170 4.30 13.19 14.09
C LEU A 170 5.76 12.81 13.82
N GLU A 171 6.69 13.76 13.84
CA GLU A 171 8.13 13.53 13.70
C GLU A 171 8.69 12.70 14.86
N LEU A 172 8.24 12.96 16.09
CA LEU A 172 8.63 12.18 17.26
C LEU A 172 7.99 10.80 17.23
N VAL A 173 6.75 10.69 16.75
CA VAL A 173 6.09 9.38 16.52
C VAL A 173 6.87 8.58 15.50
N ALA A 174 7.25 9.17 14.37
CA ALA A 174 8.03 8.51 13.32
C ALA A 174 9.37 7.97 13.86
N GLN A 175 10.13 8.79 14.60
CA GLN A 175 11.38 8.36 15.22
C GLN A 175 11.17 7.22 16.24
N SER A 176 10.12 7.30 17.03
CA SER A 176 9.77 6.28 18.03
C SER A 176 9.40 4.96 17.35
N VAL A 177 8.55 5.01 16.33
CA VAL A 177 8.11 3.84 15.54
C VAL A 177 9.30 3.10 14.94
N VAL A 178 10.18 3.82 14.26
CA VAL A 178 11.38 3.22 13.64
C VAL A 178 12.27 2.51 14.68
N ARG A 179 12.38 3.06 15.88
CA ARG A 179 13.23 2.49 16.94
C ARG A 179 12.62 1.30 17.66
N SER A 180 11.29 1.24 17.76
CA SER A 180 10.61 0.27 18.63
C SER A 180 9.82 -0.79 17.91
N SER A 181 9.47 -0.62 16.62
CA SER A 181 8.47 -1.45 15.95
C SER A 181 9.04 -2.47 14.97
N LEU A 182 10.35 -2.43 14.67
CA LEU A 182 11.01 -3.29 13.69
C LEU A 182 10.37 -3.23 12.28
N VAL A 183 9.71 -2.14 11.95
CA VAL A 183 9.20 -1.88 10.58
C VAL A 183 10.35 -1.57 9.63
N ASP A 184 10.13 -1.80 8.36
CA ASP A 184 11.15 -1.62 7.31
C ASP A 184 10.97 -0.29 6.54
N GLY A 185 9.86 0.42 6.75
CA GLY A 185 9.60 1.73 6.16
C GLY A 185 8.34 2.38 6.73
N VAL A 186 8.20 3.67 6.52
CA VAL A 186 7.01 4.44 6.94
C VAL A 186 6.32 5.08 5.75
N CYS A 187 5.00 5.09 5.79
CA CYS A 187 4.16 5.76 4.82
C CYS A 187 3.53 7.01 5.44
N VAL A 188 3.61 8.11 4.72
CA VAL A 188 3.02 9.40 5.10
C VAL A 188 1.82 9.66 4.21
N SER A 189 0.63 9.68 4.81
CA SER A 189 -0.65 9.83 4.11
C SER A 189 -1.24 11.22 4.31
N GLY A 190 -2.13 11.62 3.40
CA GLY A 190 -3.05 12.72 3.62
C GLY A 190 -4.20 12.32 4.56
N VAL A 191 -5.05 13.28 4.86
CA VAL A 191 -6.18 13.09 5.81
C VAL A 191 -7.27 12.15 5.28
N MET A 192 -7.33 11.94 3.97
CA MET A 192 -8.28 11.02 3.32
C MET A 192 -7.76 10.61 1.95
N ALA A 193 -8.31 9.52 1.43
CA ALA A 193 -8.00 9.03 0.08
C ALA A 193 -8.10 10.14 -0.98
N GLY A 194 -7.10 10.22 -1.87
CA GLY A 194 -7.03 11.25 -2.92
C GLY A 194 -6.51 12.61 -2.48
N LYS A 195 -6.29 12.85 -1.18
CA LYS A 195 -5.63 14.07 -0.67
C LYS A 195 -4.21 13.78 -0.23
N ALA A 196 -3.25 14.49 -0.82
CA ALA A 196 -1.83 14.33 -0.48
C ALA A 196 -1.54 14.73 0.98
N ALA A 197 -0.54 14.07 1.56
CA ALA A 197 0.07 14.57 2.78
C ALA A 197 0.59 15.99 2.56
N PRO A 198 0.52 16.87 3.58
CA PRO A 198 1.18 18.16 3.47
C PRO A 198 2.67 17.97 3.16
N TYR A 199 3.14 18.58 2.08
CA TYR A 199 4.53 18.46 1.63
C TYR A 199 5.56 18.75 2.74
N GLN A 200 5.30 19.78 3.55
CA GLN A 200 6.17 20.11 4.67
C GLN A 200 6.25 18.99 5.72
N GLN A 201 5.14 18.29 5.96
CA GLN A 201 5.13 17.16 6.88
C GLN A 201 5.97 16.00 6.35
N LEU A 202 5.83 15.65 5.05
CA LEU A 202 6.66 14.65 4.40
C LEU A 202 8.16 15.02 4.52
N LYS A 203 8.50 16.29 4.26
CA LYS A 203 9.86 16.81 4.34
C LYS A 203 10.42 16.73 5.77
N HIS A 204 9.65 17.10 6.78
CA HIS A 204 10.08 17.01 8.17
C HIS A 204 10.29 15.56 8.59
N ILE A 205 9.38 14.65 8.25
CA ILE A 205 9.53 13.22 8.56
C ILE A 205 10.78 12.66 7.89
N LYS A 206 11.00 12.94 6.59
CA LYS A 206 12.21 12.50 5.90
C LYS A 206 13.48 13.05 6.51
N ALA A 207 13.47 14.31 6.93
CA ALA A 207 14.64 14.93 7.57
C ALA A 207 15.02 14.26 8.90
N VAL A 208 14.04 13.89 9.73
CA VAL A 208 14.31 13.25 11.03
C VAL A 208 14.61 11.76 10.94
N LEU A 209 14.21 11.10 9.84
CA LEU A 209 14.46 9.69 9.61
C LEU A 209 15.66 9.39 8.69
N GLU A 210 16.22 10.43 8.08
CA GLU A 210 17.46 10.36 7.26
C GLU A 210 17.47 9.19 6.26
N ASN A 211 18.23 8.14 6.58
CA ASN A 211 18.43 6.97 5.74
C ASN A 211 17.35 5.89 5.88
N PHE A 212 16.28 6.15 6.62
CA PHE A 212 15.17 5.19 6.72
C PHE A 212 14.14 5.44 5.62
N PRO A 213 13.55 4.37 5.00
CA PRO A 213 12.60 4.53 3.92
C PRO A 213 11.34 5.30 4.32
N VAL A 214 11.05 6.38 3.62
CA VAL A 214 9.84 7.20 3.76
C VAL A 214 9.11 7.25 2.43
N LEU A 215 7.88 6.74 2.40
CA LEU A 215 7.05 6.70 1.22
C LEU A 215 5.92 7.72 1.33
N ALA A 216 5.66 8.46 0.25
CA ALA A 216 4.43 9.23 0.15
C ALA A 216 3.29 8.30 -0.26
N ASN A 217 2.23 8.29 0.54
CA ASN A 217 1.04 7.48 0.32
C ASN A 217 -0.17 8.40 0.17
N THR A 218 -1.07 8.10 -0.74
CA THR A 218 -2.25 8.93 -1.06
C THR A 218 -1.99 10.29 -1.72
N GLY A 219 -2.90 10.67 -2.60
CA GLY A 219 -2.97 12.02 -3.19
C GLY A 219 -1.81 12.43 -4.09
N VAL A 220 -0.96 11.50 -4.48
CA VAL A 220 0.09 11.74 -5.49
C VAL A 220 -0.59 11.90 -6.86
N THR A 221 -0.25 12.97 -7.56
CA THR A 221 -0.82 13.32 -8.87
C THR A 221 0.28 13.58 -9.89
N PHE A 222 -0.10 13.79 -11.15
CA PHE A 222 0.82 14.22 -12.20
C PHE A 222 1.58 15.50 -11.82
N ASP A 223 0.92 16.43 -11.12
CA ASP A 223 1.50 17.73 -10.81
C ASP A 223 2.42 17.70 -9.59
N THR A 224 2.20 16.75 -8.66
CA THR A 224 2.90 16.70 -7.38
C THR A 224 3.99 15.63 -7.31
N VAL A 225 4.00 14.63 -8.21
CA VAL A 225 4.91 13.48 -8.15
C VAL A 225 6.39 13.87 -8.14
N ASP A 226 6.77 14.88 -8.91
CA ASP A 226 8.15 15.37 -8.98
C ASP A 226 8.63 15.96 -7.65
N GLU A 227 7.79 16.82 -7.07
CA GLU A 227 8.08 17.46 -5.79
C GLU A 227 8.12 16.43 -4.66
N ILE A 228 7.19 15.48 -4.68
CA ILE A 228 7.13 14.39 -3.70
C ILE A 228 8.39 13.52 -3.78
N LEU A 229 8.79 13.06 -4.96
CA LEU A 229 9.98 12.23 -5.14
C LEU A 229 11.29 12.99 -4.95
N ALA A 230 11.29 14.33 -4.98
CA ALA A 230 12.45 15.10 -4.54
C ALA A 230 12.78 14.86 -3.06
N VAL A 231 11.77 14.54 -2.24
CA VAL A 231 11.88 14.33 -0.79
C VAL A 231 11.75 12.86 -0.40
N ALA A 232 10.66 12.20 -0.79
CA ALA A 232 10.39 10.81 -0.44
C ALA A 232 11.32 9.82 -1.16
N ASP A 233 11.45 8.62 -0.61
CA ASP A 233 12.22 7.52 -1.23
C ASP A 233 11.38 6.73 -2.24
N ALA A 234 10.05 6.84 -2.15
CA ALA A 234 9.08 6.26 -3.09
C ALA A 234 7.74 6.96 -2.98
N CYS A 235 6.85 6.72 -3.92
CA CYS A 235 5.46 7.12 -3.79
C CYS A 235 4.50 6.02 -4.24
N ILE A 236 3.28 6.04 -3.68
CA ILE A 236 2.20 5.12 -3.99
C ILE A 236 1.11 5.90 -4.72
N VAL A 237 0.66 5.39 -5.86
CA VAL A 237 -0.33 6.02 -6.72
C VAL A 237 -1.52 5.12 -6.98
N ALA A 238 -2.72 5.71 -7.02
CA ALA A 238 -3.95 5.01 -7.36
C ALA A 238 -4.83 5.88 -8.28
N THR A 239 -5.56 6.83 -7.70
CA THR A 239 -6.62 7.58 -8.38
C THR A 239 -6.16 8.31 -9.65
N CYS A 240 -4.99 8.94 -9.64
CA CYS A 240 -4.51 9.73 -10.78
C CYS A 240 -4.24 8.90 -12.05
N ILE A 241 -3.97 7.61 -11.92
CA ILE A 241 -3.71 6.70 -13.05
C ILE A 241 -4.95 5.93 -13.53
N LYS A 242 -6.11 6.17 -12.92
CA LYS A 242 -7.38 5.57 -13.31
C LYS A 242 -8.10 6.43 -14.36
N VAL A 243 -9.00 5.83 -15.12
CA VAL A 243 -9.83 6.51 -16.09
C VAL A 243 -10.53 7.71 -15.43
N ASP A 244 -10.47 8.87 -16.06
CA ASP A 244 -11.00 10.15 -15.58
C ASP A 244 -10.52 10.60 -14.20
N GLY A 245 -9.50 9.93 -13.63
CA GLY A 245 -9.03 10.21 -12.27
C GLY A 245 -10.08 9.91 -11.20
N GLN A 246 -10.95 8.94 -11.43
CA GLN A 246 -12.00 8.53 -10.48
C GLN A 246 -11.57 7.24 -9.77
N PRO A 247 -11.71 7.16 -8.43
CA PRO A 247 -11.24 6.02 -7.65
C PRO A 247 -11.97 4.71 -7.97
N GLU A 248 -13.20 4.76 -8.47
CA GLU A 248 -14.01 3.60 -8.84
C GLU A 248 -13.67 3.01 -10.21
N ASN A 249 -13.02 3.80 -11.07
CA ASN A 249 -12.71 3.37 -12.44
C ASN A 249 -11.50 2.43 -12.49
N ARG A 250 -11.35 1.75 -13.62
CA ARG A 250 -10.18 0.90 -13.91
C ARG A 250 -8.92 1.73 -14.17
N ILE A 251 -7.76 1.13 -14.05
CA ILE A 251 -6.48 1.75 -14.37
C ILE A 251 -6.38 1.93 -15.89
N GLU A 252 -5.85 3.07 -16.32
CA GLU A 252 -5.63 3.39 -17.73
C GLU A 252 -4.13 3.39 -18.06
N SER A 253 -3.67 2.43 -18.88
CA SER A 253 -2.26 2.28 -19.27
C SER A 253 -1.66 3.58 -19.83
N ALA A 254 -2.44 4.36 -20.60
CA ALA A 254 -1.99 5.63 -21.14
C ALA A 254 -1.65 6.67 -20.05
N ARG A 255 -2.43 6.68 -18.96
CA ARG A 255 -2.18 7.57 -17.81
C ARG A 255 -0.95 7.11 -17.01
N VAL A 256 -0.77 5.81 -16.85
CA VAL A 256 0.45 5.25 -16.23
C VAL A 256 1.67 5.64 -17.05
N LYS A 257 1.66 5.41 -18.38
CA LYS A 257 2.74 5.82 -19.29
C LYS A 257 3.04 7.32 -19.21
N LYS A 258 1.99 8.15 -19.12
CA LYS A 258 2.14 9.60 -18.97
C LYS A 258 2.87 9.96 -17.67
N LEU A 259 2.53 9.30 -16.55
CA LEU A 259 3.16 9.52 -15.25
C LEU A 259 4.64 9.12 -15.28
N MET A 260 4.93 7.91 -15.78
CA MET A 260 6.29 7.36 -15.80
C MET A 260 7.22 8.14 -16.71
N ARG A 261 6.78 8.52 -17.94
CA ARG A 261 7.55 9.35 -18.87
C ARG A 261 7.94 10.72 -18.30
N ARG A 262 7.07 11.30 -17.48
CA ARG A 262 7.38 12.57 -16.80
C ARG A 262 8.62 12.45 -15.91
N LEU A 263 8.81 11.30 -15.29
CA LEU A 263 9.94 11.03 -14.39
C LEU A 263 11.24 10.65 -15.13
N GLU A 264 11.12 10.06 -16.32
CA GLU A 264 12.28 9.71 -17.17
C GLU A 264 12.91 10.93 -17.87
N SER A 265 12.15 12.01 -18.01
CA SER A 265 12.58 13.23 -18.73
C SER A 265 13.46 14.17 -17.91
N LYS A 266 13.94 13.71 -16.76
CA LYS A 266 14.83 14.45 -15.84
C LYS A 266 16.12 13.68 -15.56
#